data_c4ba92d4bc28f99e5a5c2ec2265d3e73
#
_entry.id   c4ba92d4bc28f99e5a5c2ec2265d3e73
#
_cell.length_a   1.000
_cell.length_b   1.000
_cell.length_c   1.000
_cell.angle_alpha   90.00
_cell.angle_beta   90.00
_cell.angle_gamma   90.00
#
_symmetry.space_group_name_H-M   'P 1'
#
loop_
_entity.id
_entity.type
_entity.pdbx_description
1 polymer ?
#
loop_
_entity_poly.entity_id
_entity_poly.type
_entity_poly.pdbx_seq_one_letter_code
_entity_poly.pdbx_strand_id
1 'polypeptide(L)'
;MMRSLWTAASGMNTQTQNINVIANNLANVNTTGFKKSRADFQDLMYQTVQNPGSPSTNAAQIPAGIQFGMGAKLAAVSKQFTPGDLQNTGGQLDIAIAGDGFFQIQMPDGSTAYTRSGAFKMDSNGRVVTSDGYPMLPEIVIPNNSTKINIGTD
;
A
#
# COMPACT_ATOMS: atom_id res chain seq x y z
N MET A 1 -13.00 28.75 21.41
CA MET A 1 -12.71 27.50 22.14
C MET A 1 -13.27 26.25 21.42
N MET A 2 -14.52 26.24 20.96
CA MET A 2 -15.07 25.06 20.23
C MET A 2 -14.27 24.68 18.99
N ARG A 3 -13.78 25.63 18.21
CA ARG A 3 -13.01 25.36 16.98
C ARG A 3 -11.68 24.66 17.24
N SER A 4 -10.94 25.08 18.26
CA SER A 4 -9.67 24.44 18.62
C SER A 4 -9.85 23.00 19.01
N LEU A 5 -10.96 22.67 19.68
CA LEU A 5 -11.31 21.28 20.03
C LEU A 5 -11.62 20.45 18.76
N TRP A 6 -12.34 21.02 17.79
CA TRP A 6 -12.59 20.35 16.51
C TRP A 6 -11.33 20.10 15.71
N THR A 7 -10.45 21.10 15.61
CA THR A 7 -9.15 20.95 14.94
C THR A 7 -8.29 19.91 15.64
N ALA A 8 -8.25 19.92 16.98
CA ALA A 8 -7.53 18.91 17.74
C ALA A 8 -8.14 17.50 17.55
N ALA A 9 -9.46 17.37 17.54
CA ALA A 9 -10.14 16.10 17.29
C ALA A 9 -9.85 15.56 15.88
N SER A 10 -9.86 16.42 14.85
CA SER A 10 -9.49 16.02 13.49
C SER A 10 -8.02 15.57 13.41
N GLY A 11 -7.10 16.25 14.09
CA GLY A 11 -5.70 15.87 14.18
C GLY A 11 -5.50 14.52 14.87
N MET A 12 -6.18 14.29 15.99
CA MET A 12 -6.13 12.99 16.68
C MET A 12 -6.70 11.86 15.81
N ASN A 13 -7.79 12.09 15.10
CA ASN A 13 -8.38 11.11 14.20
C ASN A 13 -7.42 10.76 13.05
N THR A 14 -6.80 11.75 12.41
CA THR A 14 -5.80 11.51 11.36
C THR A 14 -4.59 10.73 11.88
N GLN A 15 -4.11 11.02 13.09
CA GLN A 15 -3.01 10.27 13.71
C GLN A 15 -3.42 8.83 14.04
N THR A 16 -4.65 8.61 14.51
CA THR A 16 -5.16 7.25 14.75
C THR A 16 -5.19 6.44 13.45
N GLN A 17 -5.65 7.05 12.36
CA GLN A 17 -5.66 6.37 11.05
C GLN A 17 -4.24 6.10 10.53
N ASN A 18 -3.30 7.01 10.74
CA ASN A 18 -1.88 6.79 10.42
C ASN A 18 -1.31 5.60 11.18
N ILE A 19 -1.58 5.53 12.49
CA ILE A 19 -1.17 4.41 13.34
C ILE A 19 -1.77 3.09 12.85
N ASN A 20 -3.03 3.07 12.43
CA ASN A 20 -3.69 1.88 11.87
C ASN A 20 -2.99 1.39 10.61
N VAL A 21 -2.59 2.30 9.71
CA VAL A 21 -1.83 1.94 8.49
C VAL A 21 -0.45 1.39 8.85
N ILE A 22 0.25 2.01 9.78
CA ILE A 22 1.57 1.55 10.27
C ILE A 22 1.44 0.17 10.93
N ALA A 23 0.43 -0.03 11.77
CA ALA A 23 0.17 -1.31 12.44
C ALA A 23 -0.12 -2.43 11.43
N ASN A 24 -0.90 -2.13 10.39
CA ASN A 24 -1.13 -3.09 9.30
C ASN A 24 0.16 -3.42 8.54
N ASN A 25 0.98 -2.43 8.22
CA ASN A 25 2.28 -2.65 7.58
C ASN A 25 3.20 -3.51 8.45
N LEU A 26 3.23 -3.25 9.76
CA LEU A 26 4.05 -4.00 10.71
C LEU A 26 3.55 -5.44 10.87
N ALA A 27 2.25 -5.64 10.97
CA ALA A 27 1.66 -6.99 11.06
C ALA A 27 2.01 -7.86 9.84
N ASN A 28 2.16 -7.24 8.66
CA ASN A 28 2.44 -7.92 7.41
C ASN A 28 3.90 -7.82 6.95
N VAL A 29 4.82 -7.42 7.83
CA VAL A 29 6.25 -7.24 7.47
C VAL A 29 6.90 -8.53 6.98
N ASN A 30 6.46 -9.69 7.49
CA ASN A 30 6.95 -11.02 7.10
C ASN A 30 6.08 -11.69 6.02
N THR A 31 5.04 -11.03 5.51
CA THR A 31 4.16 -11.59 4.49
C THR A 31 4.82 -11.44 3.12
N THR A 32 5.06 -12.56 2.43
CA THR A 32 5.68 -12.56 1.09
C THR A 32 4.79 -11.84 0.07
N GLY A 33 5.40 -10.96 -0.72
CA GLY A 33 4.68 -10.17 -1.72
C GLY A 33 3.81 -9.05 -1.17
N PHE A 34 3.82 -8.80 0.14
CA PHE A 34 3.09 -7.67 0.73
C PHE A 34 3.63 -6.32 0.23
N LYS A 35 2.75 -5.42 -0.06
CA LYS A 35 3.06 -4.03 -0.45
C LYS A 35 2.58 -3.08 0.62
N LYS A 36 3.54 -2.35 1.22
CA LYS A 36 3.24 -1.39 2.28
C LYS A 36 2.29 -0.30 1.79
N SER A 37 1.37 0.07 2.66
CA SER A 37 0.45 1.18 2.43
C SER A 37 1.00 2.46 3.06
N ARG A 38 0.71 3.60 2.42
CA ARG A 38 1.00 4.94 2.94
C ARG A 38 -0.29 5.73 3.02
N ALA A 39 -0.50 6.38 4.14
CA ALA A 39 -1.60 7.33 4.33
C ALA A 39 -1.19 8.70 3.77
N ASP A 40 -2.03 9.28 2.93
CA ASP A 40 -1.89 10.62 2.40
C ASP A 40 -2.94 11.52 3.05
N PHE A 41 -2.49 12.63 3.64
CA PHE A 41 -3.33 13.56 4.37
C PHE A 41 -3.51 14.85 3.57
N GLN A 42 -4.65 15.49 3.77
CA GLN A 42 -4.99 16.77 3.19
C GLN A 42 -5.47 17.70 4.30
N ASP A 43 -5.07 18.96 4.22
CA ASP A 43 -5.60 20.01 5.07
C ASP A 43 -7.06 20.32 4.73
N LEU A 44 -7.78 20.84 5.69
CA LEU A 44 -9.13 21.36 5.50
C LEU A 44 -9.05 22.87 5.18
N MET A 45 -10.16 23.41 4.69
CA MET A 45 -10.26 24.81 4.32
C MET A 45 -9.81 25.74 5.45
N TYR A 46 -9.22 26.88 5.06
CA TYR A 46 -8.84 27.94 5.96
C TYR A 46 -9.97 28.95 6.13
N GLN A 47 -10.22 29.35 7.36
CA GLN A 47 -11.08 30.48 7.64
C GLN A 47 -10.26 31.75 7.69
N THR A 48 -10.53 32.69 6.81
CA THR A 48 -9.93 34.01 6.82
C THR A 48 -10.69 34.90 7.81
N VAL A 49 -10.00 35.38 8.82
CA VAL A 49 -10.50 36.34 9.81
C VAL A 49 -10.22 37.76 9.37
N GLN A 50 -9.08 37.98 8.73
CA GLN A 50 -8.65 39.27 8.24
C GLN A 50 -7.92 39.07 6.91
N ASN A 51 -8.33 39.84 5.90
CA ASN A 51 -7.69 39.84 4.61
C ASN A 51 -6.44 40.69 4.61
N PRO A 52 -5.37 40.29 3.90
CA PRO A 52 -4.24 41.19 3.64
C PRO A 52 -4.73 42.42 2.83
N GLY A 53 -4.17 43.57 3.12
CA GLY A 53 -4.57 44.85 2.49
C GLY A 53 -5.80 45.54 3.10
N SER A 54 -6.38 44.99 4.19
CA SER A 54 -7.45 45.66 4.91
C SER A 54 -6.95 46.97 5.54
N PRO A 55 -7.71 48.07 5.45
CA PRO A 55 -7.33 49.35 6.03
C PRO A 55 -7.31 49.23 7.55
N SER A 56 -6.18 49.53 8.19
CA SER A 56 -6.05 49.64 9.64
C SER A 56 -6.38 51.05 10.13
N THR A 57 -6.02 52.07 9.33
CA THR A 57 -6.32 53.50 9.52
C THR A 57 -6.36 54.15 8.14
N ASN A 58 -6.76 55.42 8.09
CA ASN A 58 -6.88 56.17 6.81
C ASN A 58 -5.58 56.21 5.97
N ALA A 59 -4.41 55.85 6.54
CA ALA A 59 -3.10 55.90 5.87
C ALA A 59 -2.32 54.61 5.94
N ALA A 60 -2.80 53.55 6.61
CA ALA A 60 -2.05 52.32 6.80
C ALA A 60 -2.90 51.08 6.45
N GLN A 61 -2.30 50.16 5.69
CA GLN A 61 -2.88 48.86 5.36
C GLN A 61 -2.15 47.74 6.10
N ILE A 62 -2.89 46.70 6.47
CA ILE A 62 -2.33 45.52 7.16
C ILE A 62 -1.61 44.67 6.11
N PRO A 63 -0.29 44.43 6.27
CA PRO A 63 0.49 43.71 5.27
C PRO A 63 0.19 42.22 5.22
N ALA A 64 -0.27 41.59 6.33
CA ALA A 64 -0.52 40.16 6.43
C ALA A 64 -1.94 39.87 6.93
N GLY A 65 -2.63 38.93 6.28
CA GLY A 65 -3.94 38.44 6.74
C GLY A 65 -3.81 37.43 7.87
N ILE A 66 -4.93 37.21 8.57
CA ILE A 66 -5.05 36.16 9.61
C ILE A 66 -5.95 35.06 9.08
N GLN A 67 -5.40 33.85 8.97
CA GLN A 67 -6.13 32.68 8.54
C GLN A 67 -5.94 31.54 9.54
N PHE A 68 -7.01 30.80 9.83
CA PHE A 68 -6.99 29.63 10.71
C PHE A 68 -7.41 28.39 9.91
N GLY A 69 -6.55 27.36 9.91
CA GLY A 69 -6.86 26.05 9.33
C GLY A 69 -7.91 25.31 10.19
N MET A 70 -8.80 24.57 9.53
CA MET A 70 -9.87 23.82 10.18
C MET A 70 -9.48 22.38 10.55
N GLY A 71 -8.22 22.00 10.35
CA GLY A 71 -7.68 20.67 10.65
C GLY A 71 -7.25 19.90 9.41
N ALA A 72 -7.19 18.58 9.53
CA ALA A 72 -6.75 17.68 8.48
C ALA A 72 -7.71 16.49 8.33
N LYS A 73 -7.70 15.87 7.15
CA LYS A 73 -8.43 14.63 6.86
C LYS A 73 -7.54 13.63 6.13
N LEU A 74 -7.84 12.34 6.26
CA LEU A 74 -7.26 11.31 5.40
C LEU A 74 -7.84 11.49 3.99
N ALA A 75 -6.98 11.66 2.99
CA ALA A 75 -7.36 11.80 1.59
C ALA A 75 -7.36 10.44 0.88
N ALA A 76 -6.31 9.64 1.09
CA ALA A 76 -6.15 8.33 0.46
C ALA A 76 -5.23 7.43 1.28
N VAL A 77 -5.31 6.12 1.01
CA VAL A 77 -4.31 5.15 1.44
C VAL A 77 -3.81 4.45 0.18
N SER A 78 -2.60 4.78 -0.23
CA SER A 78 -1.98 4.27 -1.45
C SER A 78 -1.01 3.13 -1.15
N LYS A 79 -1.00 2.09 -2.00
CA LYS A 79 0.00 1.01 -1.93
C LYS A 79 1.26 1.41 -2.68
N GLN A 80 2.42 1.15 -2.09
CA GLN A 80 3.72 1.36 -2.72
C GLN A 80 4.20 0.05 -3.34
N PHE A 81 4.42 0.05 -4.66
CA PHE A 81 4.81 -1.13 -5.42
C PHE A 81 6.33 -1.29 -5.59
N THR A 82 7.12 -0.53 -4.85
CA THR A 82 8.58 -0.70 -4.88
C THR A 82 8.98 -2.13 -4.56
N PRO A 83 9.93 -2.74 -5.29
CA PRO A 83 10.51 -4.03 -4.94
C PRO A 83 11.12 -4.00 -3.54
N GLY A 84 10.98 -5.11 -2.81
CA GLY A 84 11.65 -5.34 -1.52
C GLY A 84 12.90 -6.18 -1.72
N ASP A 85 13.58 -6.49 -0.61
CA ASP A 85 14.75 -7.37 -0.61
C ASP A 85 14.35 -8.80 -0.95
N LEU A 86 15.19 -9.46 -1.76
CA LEU A 86 15.01 -10.85 -2.12
C LEU A 86 15.57 -11.74 -1.00
N GLN A 87 14.75 -12.65 -0.49
CA GLN A 87 15.15 -13.62 0.53
C GLN A 87 15.34 -15.00 -0.09
N ASN A 88 16.48 -15.63 0.18
CA ASN A 88 16.71 -17.00 -0.24
C ASN A 88 16.05 -17.95 0.77
N THR A 89 15.00 -18.64 0.34
CA THR A 89 14.23 -19.59 1.17
C THR A 89 14.67 -21.04 0.99
N GLY A 90 15.46 -21.32 -0.05
CA GLY A 90 15.89 -22.70 -0.39
C GLY A 90 14.77 -23.58 -0.96
N GLY A 91 13.56 -23.07 -1.14
CA GLY A 91 12.45 -23.79 -1.78
C GLY A 91 12.63 -23.84 -3.30
N GLN A 92 12.41 -25.02 -3.90
CA GLN A 92 12.59 -25.20 -5.36
C GLN A 92 11.52 -24.49 -6.19
N LEU A 93 10.35 -24.18 -5.60
CA LEU A 93 9.23 -23.50 -6.25
C LEU A 93 9.02 -22.08 -5.73
N ASP A 94 9.91 -21.60 -4.87
CA ASP A 94 9.87 -20.21 -4.42
C ASP A 94 10.52 -19.33 -5.46
N ILE A 95 9.72 -18.52 -6.14
CA ILE A 95 10.13 -17.68 -7.27
C ILE A 95 9.93 -16.21 -6.91
N ALA A 96 10.93 -15.39 -7.16
CA ALA A 96 10.81 -13.95 -7.01
C ALA A 96 11.01 -13.24 -8.34
N ILE A 97 10.20 -12.23 -8.63
CA ILE A 97 10.38 -11.39 -9.81
C ILE A 97 11.38 -10.27 -9.47
N ALA A 98 12.52 -10.24 -10.14
CA ALA A 98 13.46 -9.14 -10.07
C ALA A 98 13.03 -8.06 -11.09
N GLY A 99 12.48 -6.94 -10.62
CA GLY A 99 11.93 -5.88 -11.47
C GLY A 99 10.41 -5.72 -11.31
N ASP A 100 9.78 -5.06 -12.27
CA ASP A 100 8.34 -4.81 -12.27
C ASP A 100 7.57 -5.97 -12.91
N GLY A 101 6.42 -6.31 -12.35
CA GLY A 101 5.58 -7.39 -12.88
C GLY A 101 4.77 -8.09 -11.79
N PHE A 102 3.91 -9.02 -12.19
CA PHE A 102 3.08 -9.83 -11.31
C PHE A 102 2.92 -11.22 -11.89
N PHE A 103 2.78 -12.22 -11.02
CA PHE A 103 2.35 -13.54 -11.41
C PHE A 103 0.84 -13.52 -11.68
N GLN A 104 0.44 -14.23 -12.72
CA GLN A 104 -0.97 -14.44 -13.04
C GLN A 104 -1.45 -15.74 -12.42
N ILE A 105 -2.58 -15.70 -11.75
CA ILE A 105 -3.24 -16.87 -11.16
C ILE A 105 -4.68 -16.95 -11.65
N GLN A 106 -5.16 -18.16 -11.85
CA GLN A 106 -6.53 -18.39 -12.24
C GLN A 106 -7.42 -18.58 -11.01
N MET A 107 -8.45 -17.77 -10.89
CA MET A 107 -9.44 -17.89 -9.83
C MET A 107 -10.47 -18.98 -10.18
N PRO A 108 -11.20 -19.55 -9.20
CA PRO A 108 -12.21 -20.57 -9.43
C PRO A 108 -13.38 -20.12 -10.35
N ASP A 109 -13.63 -18.84 -10.42
CA ASP A 109 -14.62 -18.20 -11.29
C ASP A 109 -14.15 -18.02 -12.75
N GLY A 110 -12.92 -18.48 -13.06
CA GLY A 110 -12.29 -18.33 -14.37
C GLY A 110 -11.62 -16.97 -14.61
N SER A 111 -11.72 -16.03 -13.67
CA SER A 111 -11.06 -14.73 -13.80
C SER A 111 -9.55 -14.85 -13.52
N THR A 112 -8.77 -13.95 -14.12
CA THR A 112 -7.32 -13.85 -13.86
C THR A 112 -7.07 -12.85 -12.75
N ALA A 113 -6.40 -13.29 -11.70
CA ALA A 113 -5.90 -12.40 -10.63
C ALA A 113 -4.38 -12.26 -10.72
N TYR A 114 -3.85 -11.21 -10.11
CA TYR A 114 -2.42 -10.88 -10.13
C TYR A 114 -1.86 -10.91 -8.71
N THR A 115 -0.73 -11.59 -8.53
CA THR A 115 -0.05 -11.67 -7.24
C THR A 115 1.45 -11.37 -7.39
N ARG A 116 2.06 -10.87 -6.33
CA ARG A 116 3.52 -10.73 -6.23
C ARG A 116 4.12 -11.79 -5.32
N SER A 117 3.30 -12.56 -4.62
CA SER A 117 3.77 -13.70 -3.82
C SER A 117 4.26 -14.81 -4.74
N GLY A 118 5.49 -15.24 -4.55
CA GLY A 118 6.12 -16.31 -5.32
C GLY A 118 6.27 -17.62 -4.55
N ALA A 119 5.59 -17.77 -3.41
CA ALA A 119 5.55 -19.00 -2.63
C ALA A 119 4.57 -20.00 -3.27
N PHE A 120 5.02 -20.68 -4.32
CA PHE A 120 4.22 -21.68 -5.02
C PHE A 120 4.45 -23.08 -4.46
N LYS A 121 3.46 -23.94 -4.66
CA LYS A 121 3.49 -25.35 -4.29
C LYS A 121 3.09 -26.21 -5.47
N MET A 122 3.37 -27.50 -5.39
CA MET A 122 2.94 -28.46 -6.38
C MET A 122 1.70 -29.21 -5.88
N ASP A 123 0.67 -29.25 -6.70
CA ASP A 123 -0.55 -30.04 -6.48
C ASP A 123 -0.29 -31.54 -6.78
N SER A 124 -1.21 -32.41 -6.38
CA SER A 124 -1.20 -33.86 -6.66
C SER A 124 -1.07 -34.21 -8.16
N ASN A 125 -1.51 -33.30 -9.02
CA ASN A 125 -1.43 -33.43 -10.48
C ASN A 125 -0.13 -32.87 -11.08
N GLY A 126 0.80 -32.41 -10.25
CA GLY A 126 2.05 -31.79 -10.72
C GLY A 126 1.90 -30.33 -11.15
N ARG A 127 0.76 -29.69 -10.94
CA ARG A 127 0.55 -28.28 -11.32
C ARG A 127 1.13 -27.34 -10.26
N VAL A 128 1.69 -26.23 -10.72
CA VAL A 128 2.16 -25.15 -9.85
C VAL A 128 0.98 -24.31 -9.41
N VAL A 129 0.73 -24.29 -8.09
CA VAL A 129 -0.42 -23.61 -7.47
C VAL A 129 0.04 -22.72 -6.31
N THR A 130 -0.79 -21.74 -5.96
CA THR A 130 -0.60 -20.93 -4.74
C THR A 130 -0.89 -21.74 -3.49
N SER A 131 -0.60 -21.21 -2.31
CA SER A 131 -0.94 -21.83 -1.03
C SER A 131 -2.43 -22.10 -0.86
N ASP A 132 -3.28 -21.35 -1.57
CA ASP A 132 -4.74 -21.50 -1.58
C ASP A 132 -5.24 -22.49 -2.65
N GLY A 133 -4.32 -23.07 -3.45
CA GLY A 133 -4.64 -24.06 -4.49
C GLY A 133 -5.00 -23.48 -5.85
N TYR A 134 -4.82 -22.18 -6.08
CA TYR A 134 -5.09 -21.56 -7.39
C TYR A 134 -3.92 -21.79 -8.36
N PRO A 135 -4.18 -22.28 -9.60
CA PRO A 135 -3.14 -22.53 -10.58
C PRO A 135 -2.53 -21.22 -11.12
N MET A 136 -1.22 -21.26 -11.36
CA MET A 136 -0.50 -20.17 -12.02
C MET A 136 -0.80 -20.20 -13.53
N LEU A 137 -0.88 -19.02 -14.14
CA LEU A 137 -0.97 -18.85 -15.59
C LEU A 137 0.38 -18.30 -16.13
N PRO A 138 0.92 -18.85 -17.27
CA PRO A 138 0.46 -20.06 -17.96
C PRO A 138 0.57 -21.29 -17.08
N GLU A 139 -0.32 -22.29 -17.32
CA GLU A 139 -0.30 -23.52 -16.53
C GLU A 139 1.00 -24.28 -16.72
N ILE A 140 1.73 -24.48 -15.64
CA ILE A 140 2.99 -25.23 -15.62
C ILE A 140 2.73 -26.56 -14.91
N VAL A 141 2.93 -27.65 -15.64
CA VAL A 141 2.80 -29.01 -15.10
C VAL A 141 4.18 -29.64 -15.00
N ILE A 142 4.55 -30.01 -13.79
CA ILE A 142 5.83 -30.66 -13.47
C ILE A 142 5.58 -32.17 -13.39
N PRO A 143 6.27 -32.99 -14.19
CA PRO A 143 6.13 -34.42 -14.12
C PRO A 143 6.58 -34.97 -12.75
N ASN A 144 5.82 -35.93 -12.18
CA ASN A 144 6.10 -36.50 -10.84
C ASN A 144 7.43 -37.26 -10.75
N ASN A 145 8.06 -37.55 -11.87
CA ASN A 145 9.38 -38.21 -11.94
C ASN A 145 10.54 -37.21 -12.05
N SER A 146 10.29 -35.90 -11.90
CA SER A 146 11.34 -34.88 -11.91
C SER A 146 12.20 -34.97 -10.67
N THR A 147 13.51 -35.15 -10.86
CA THR A 147 14.48 -35.22 -9.76
C THR A 147 14.96 -33.85 -9.31
N LYS A 148 14.93 -32.85 -10.19
CA LYS A 148 15.42 -31.50 -9.91
C LYS A 148 14.66 -30.48 -10.77
N ILE A 149 14.26 -29.39 -10.15
CA ILE A 149 13.69 -28.22 -10.82
C ILE A 149 14.75 -27.13 -10.75
N ASN A 150 15.11 -26.56 -11.88
CA ASN A 150 16.02 -25.43 -11.96
C ASN A 150 15.30 -24.27 -12.65
N ILE A 151 15.19 -23.14 -11.97
CA ILE A 151 14.57 -21.93 -12.47
C ILE A 151 15.70 -20.97 -12.81
N GLY A 152 15.84 -20.65 -14.09
CA GLY A 152 16.85 -19.73 -14.58
C GLY A 152 16.50 -18.28 -14.19
N THR A 153 17.52 -17.45 -14.08
CA THR A 153 17.41 -15.99 -14.02
C THR A 153 17.55 -15.47 -15.43
N ASP A 154 16.48 -15.12 -16.09
CA ASP A 154 16.48 -14.36 -17.35
C ASP A 154 16.08 -12.90 -17.11
#